data_ed5afd8564e7f14c4c9275fa75f8bfd7
#
_entry.id   ed5afd8564e7f14c4c9275fa75f8bfd7
#
_cell.length_a   1.000
_cell.length_b   1.000
_cell.length_c   1.000
_cell.angle_alpha   90.00
_cell.angle_beta   90.00
_cell.angle_gamma   90.00
#
_symmetry.space_group_name_H-M   'P 1'
#
loop_
_entity.id
_entity.type
_entity.pdbx_description
1 polymer ?
#
loop_
_entity_poly.entity_id
_entity_poly.type
_entity_poly.pdbx_seq_one_letter_code
_entity_poly.pdbx_strand_id
1 'polypeptide(L)'
;TNNYTAETVDWRGKLALIEAAKLVNIQKFIYFSILNASKNTSIPLLDLKMKVGSELEKSGLKYTIFQCSGFFPGLISQYALPVLENQTIWLPGDSTSTAYIDTQDAAKAVIETLNSDTYTNRSVSLIGEKFWTPKEIIQLCERLSGKTAKLSYIPTIAFGFLKQFFRFFEFT
;
A
#
# COMPACT_ATOMS: atom_id res chain seq x y z
N THR A 1 14.04 19.07 15.45
CA THR A 1 12.93 18.73 14.51
C THR A 1 13.21 17.35 13.94
N ASN A 2 12.42 16.34 14.34
CA ASN A 2 12.54 15.00 13.79
C ASN A 2 12.01 15.00 12.35
N ASN A 3 12.90 15.02 11.37
CA ASN A 3 12.56 14.92 9.97
C ASN A 3 12.25 13.45 9.61
N TYR A 4 11.03 12.99 9.91
CA TYR A 4 10.54 11.70 9.45
C TYR A 4 10.10 11.82 7.98
N THR A 5 11.01 11.51 7.07
CA THR A 5 10.74 11.44 5.63
C THR A 5 10.57 9.99 5.20
N ALA A 6 9.98 9.76 4.01
CA ALA A 6 9.91 8.42 3.42
C ALA A 6 11.32 7.80 3.28
N GLU A 7 12.32 8.61 2.95
CA GLU A 7 13.73 8.19 2.87
C GLU A 7 14.25 7.70 4.24
N THR A 8 13.98 8.43 5.32
CA THR A 8 14.50 8.05 6.65
C THR A 8 13.74 6.86 7.24
N VAL A 9 12.43 6.76 7.04
CA VAL A 9 11.60 5.70 7.64
C VAL A 9 11.50 4.49 6.71
N ASP A 10 11.11 4.71 5.45
CA ASP A 10 10.83 3.60 4.52
C ASP A 10 12.09 3.02 3.88
N TRP A 11 13.19 3.75 3.85
CA TRP A 11 14.47 3.25 3.36
C TRP A 11 15.44 2.94 4.49
N ARG A 12 16.06 3.97 5.10
CA ARG A 12 17.12 3.77 6.11
C ARG A 12 16.66 2.97 7.32
N GLY A 13 15.46 3.25 7.83
CA GLY A 13 14.90 2.51 8.96
C GLY A 13 14.69 1.02 8.65
N LYS A 14 14.22 0.68 7.44
CA LYS A 14 14.06 -0.72 7.05
C LYS A 14 15.36 -1.43 6.77
N LEU A 15 16.35 -0.75 6.20
CA LEU A 15 17.70 -1.32 6.07
C LEU A 15 18.31 -1.63 7.45
N ALA A 16 18.21 -0.70 8.40
CA ALA A 16 18.69 -0.91 9.76
C ALA A 16 17.97 -2.11 10.43
N LEU A 17 16.67 -2.28 10.18
CA LEU A 17 15.92 -3.43 10.68
C LEU A 17 16.38 -4.75 10.06
N ILE A 18 16.67 -4.78 8.75
CA ILE A 18 17.21 -5.96 8.07
C ILE A 18 18.59 -6.32 8.66
N GLU A 19 19.48 -5.36 8.85
CA GLU A 19 20.80 -5.60 9.45
C GLU A 19 20.69 -6.08 10.91
N ALA A 20 19.83 -5.47 11.71
CA ALA A 20 19.56 -5.94 13.08
C ALA A 20 19.02 -7.38 13.09
N ALA A 21 18.12 -7.71 12.18
CA ALA A 21 17.57 -9.06 12.03
C ALA A 21 18.65 -10.11 11.70
N LYS A 22 19.63 -9.74 10.85
CA LYS A 22 20.81 -10.59 10.55
C LYS A 22 21.65 -10.84 11.80
N LEU A 23 21.93 -9.78 12.57
CA LEU A 23 22.79 -9.87 13.77
C LEU A 23 22.22 -10.82 14.84
N VAL A 24 20.88 -10.84 14.99
CA VAL A 24 20.21 -11.71 15.98
C VAL A 24 19.72 -13.04 15.39
N ASN A 25 20.05 -13.33 14.15
CA ASN A 25 19.72 -14.59 13.45
C ASN A 25 18.21 -14.93 13.55
N ILE A 26 17.32 -13.99 13.19
CA ILE A 26 15.89 -14.28 13.19
C ILE A 26 15.57 -15.44 12.24
N GLN A 27 14.54 -16.22 12.55
CA GLN A 27 14.15 -17.39 11.76
C GLN A 27 13.53 -17.02 10.42
N LYS A 28 12.74 -15.92 10.36
CA LYS A 28 12.04 -15.49 9.15
C LYS A 28 11.74 -14.00 9.21
N PHE A 29 11.90 -13.31 8.09
CA PHE A 29 11.54 -11.90 7.92
C PHE A 29 10.33 -11.79 6.99
N ILE A 30 9.24 -11.18 7.44
CA ILE A 30 8.04 -10.95 6.62
C ILE A 30 7.95 -9.47 6.32
N TYR A 31 7.86 -9.13 5.03
CA TYR A 31 7.81 -7.76 4.54
C TYR A 31 6.54 -7.51 3.74
N PHE A 32 5.80 -6.43 4.09
CA PHE A 32 4.66 -5.97 3.33
C PHE A 32 5.08 -4.89 2.33
N SER A 33 5.00 -5.24 1.07
CA SER A 33 5.26 -4.37 -0.08
C SER A 33 3.95 -4.02 -0.80
N ILE A 34 4.06 -3.30 -1.90
CA ILE A 34 2.91 -2.89 -2.73
C ILE A 34 2.91 -3.71 -4.02
N LEU A 35 1.73 -4.18 -4.43
CA LEU A 35 1.55 -4.92 -5.67
C LEU A 35 2.01 -4.09 -6.88
N ASN A 36 2.77 -4.72 -7.78
CA ASN A 36 3.33 -4.07 -8.97
C ASN A 36 4.25 -2.86 -8.69
N ALA A 37 4.87 -2.75 -7.52
CA ALA A 37 5.81 -1.67 -7.21
C ALA A 37 6.92 -1.56 -8.26
N SER A 38 7.46 -2.68 -8.74
CA SER A 38 8.51 -2.74 -9.76
C SER A 38 8.12 -2.17 -11.13
N LYS A 39 6.82 -2.09 -11.43
CA LYS A 39 6.31 -1.54 -12.70
C LYS A 39 6.18 -0.01 -12.68
N ASN A 40 6.26 0.62 -11.51
CA ASN A 40 5.97 2.03 -11.32
C ASN A 40 7.05 2.75 -10.49
N THR A 41 8.32 2.49 -10.78
CA THR A 41 9.48 3.07 -10.05
C THR A 41 9.61 4.59 -10.19
N SER A 42 8.84 5.22 -11.07
CA SER A 42 8.75 6.68 -11.14
C SER A 42 8.01 7.31 -9.96
N ILE A 43 7.31 6.49 -9.15
CA ILE A 43 6.64 6.91 -7.91
C ILE A 43 7.60 6.63 -6.75
N PRO A 44 8.10 7.65 -6.02
CA PRO A 44 9.16 7.48 -5.01
C PRO A 44 8.87 6.40 -3.97
N LEU A 45 7.64 6.35 -3.44
CA LEU A 45 7.26 5.33 -2.45
C LEU A 45 7.34 3.90 -3.03
N LEU A 46 6.91 3.69 -4.28
CA LEU A 46 6.96 2.37 -4.92
C LEU A 46 8.40 1.94 -5.20
N ASP A 47 9.25 2.88 -5.62
CA ASP A 47 10.68 2.66 -5.79
C ASP A 47 11.36 2.25 -4.47
N LEU A 48 11.08 2.95 -3.38
CA LEU A 48 11.59 2.60 -2.04
C LEU A 48 11.12 1.20 -1.60
N LYS A 49 9.84 0.88 -1.79
CA LYS A 49 9.29 -0.46 -1.46
C LYS A 49 9.97 -1.57 -2.24
N MET A 50 10.22 -1.35 -3.52
CA MET A 50 10.94 -2.29 -4.39
C MET A 50 12.40 -2.46 -3.93
N LYS A 51 13.11 -1.36 -3.66
CA LYS A 51 14.50 -1.38 -3.20
C LYS A 51 14.66 -2.14 -1.88
N VAL A 52 13.78 -1.90 -0.90
CA VAL A 52 13.78 -2.66 0.37
C VAL A 52 13.59 -4.14 0.12
N GLY A 53 12.65 -4.53 -0.75
CA GLY A 53 12.45 -5.93 -1.13
C GLY A 53 13.73 -6.54 -1.71
N SER A 54 14.39 -5.84 -2.64
CA SER A 54 15.64 -6.29 -3.24
C SER A 54 16.79 -6.45 -2.22
N GLU A 55 16.91 -5.55 -1.26
CA GLU A 55 17.92 -5.68 -0.18
C GLU A 55 17.60 -6.86 0.75
N LEU A 56 16.32 -7.10 1.05
CA LEU A 56 15.90 -8.26 1.82
C LEU A 56 16.22 -9.57 1.08
N GLU A 57 16.00 -9.63 -0.24
CA GLU A 57 16.35 -10.79 -1.08
C GLU A 57 17.85 -11.11 -1.05
N LYS A 58 18.69 -10.08 -0.99
CA LYS A 58 20.16 -10.21 -0.92
C LYS A 58 20.68 -10.45 0.49
N SER A 59 19.87 -10.29 1.52
CA SER A 59 20.30 -10.26 2.91
C SER A 59 20.81 -11.60 3.46
N GLY A 60 20.44 -12.72 2.82
CA GLY A 60 20.68 -14.07 3.31
C GLY A 60 19.69 -14.54 4.38
N LEU A 61 18.76 -13.68 4.82
CA LEU A 61 17.68 -14.09 5.72
C LEU A 61 16.64 -14.96 4.98
N LYS A 62 16.00 -15.87 5.68
CA LYS A 62 14.74 -16.45 5.17
C LYS A 62 13.68 -15.36 5.19
N TYR A 63 13.03 -15.11 4.07
CA TYR A 63 12.05 -14.04 3.94
C TYR A 63 10.77 -14.47 3.24
N THR A 64 9.72 -13.66 3.40
CA THR A 64 8.54 -13.64 2.54
C THR A 64 8.13 -12.20 2.31
N ILE A 65 7.93 -11.80 1.04
CA ILE A 65 7.47 -10.47 0.65
C ILE A 65 6.02 -10.58 0.21
N PHE A 66 5.09 -10.03 1.01
CA PHE A 66 3.70 -9.89 0.61
C PHE A 66 3.49 -8.62 -0.20
N GLN A 67 3.10 -8.77 -1.46
CA GLN A 67 2.74 -7.67 -2.34
C GLN A 67 1.24 -7.40 -2.25
N CYS A 68 0.85 -6.39 -1.48
CA CYS A 68 -0.55 -6.06 -1.21
C CYS A 68 -1.10 -5.05 -2.21
N SER A 69 -2.37 -5.20 -2.60
CA SER A 69 -3.08 -4.24 -3.47
C SER A 69 -3.66 -3.08 -2.69
N GLY A 70 -4.30 -3.35 -1.57
CA GLY A 70 -4.94 -2.38 -0.68
C GLY A 70 -5.69 -3.09 0.43
N PHE A 71 -6.03 -2.37 1.49
CA PHE A 71 -6.71 -2.93 2.67
C PHE A 71 -8.09 -2.31 2.86
N PHE A 72 -9.10 -3.11 3.18
CA PHE A 72 -10.48 -2.65 3.43
C PHE A 72 -10.61 -1.53 4.46
N PRO A 73 -9.89 -1.51 5.60
CA PRO A 73 -10.00 -0.40 6.56
C PRO A 73 -9.69 0.97 5.96
N GLY A 74 -8.84 1.07 4.95
CA GLY A 74 -8.57 2.33 4.25
C GLY A 74 -9.78 2.92 3.53
N LEU A 75 -10.75 2.08 3.15
CA LEU A 75 -11.97 2.53 2.47
C LEU A 75 -12.91 3.31 3.40
N ILE A 76 -12.80 3.10 4.71
CA ILE A 76 -13.62 3.81 5.70
C ILE A 76 -13.34 5.31 5.62
N SER A 77 -12.10 5.72 5.73
CA SER A 77 -11.71 7.13 5.65
C SER A 77 -11.83 7.71 4.24
N GLN A 78 -11.61 6.88 3.22
CA GLN A 78 -11.60 7.33 1.84
C GLN A 78 -13.02 7.52 1.26
N TYR A 79 -13.98 6.68 1.66
CA TYR A 79 -15.32 6.65 1.07
C TYR A 79 -16.45 6.71 2.11
N ALA A 80 -16.41 5.86 3.14
CA ALA A 80 -17.54 5.74 4.06
C ALA A 80 -17.75 7.00 4.90
N LEU A 81 -16.71 7.53 5.53
CA LEU A 81 -16.80 8.76 6.32
C LEU A 81 -17.24 9.96 5.48
N PRO A 82 -16.65 10.25 4.29
CA PRO A 82 -17.13 11.33 3.45
C PRO A 82 -18.62 11.22 3.09
N VAL A 83 -19.14 10.02 2.80
CA VAL A 83 -20.59 9.82 2.55
C VAL A 83 -21.40 10.13 3.81
N LEU A 84 -20.98 9.62 4.98
CA LEU A 84 -21.68 9.83 6.26
C LEU A 84 -21.69 11.29 6.67
N GLU A 85 -20.59 12.02 6.45
CA GLU A 85 -20.39 13.41 6.84
C GLU A 85 -20.77 14.42 5.74
N ASN A 86 -21.35 13.93 4.63
CA ASN A 86 -21.76 14.77 3.50
C ASN A 86 -20.61 15.59 2.88
N GLN A 87 -19.39 15.04 2.92
CA GLN A 87 -18.20 15.62 2.31
C GLN A 87 -18.08 15.23 0.84
N THR A 88 -17.29 16.00 0.07
CA THR A 88 -17.04 15.70 -1.33
C THR A 88 -15.96 14.64 -1.48
N ILE A 89 -16.26 13.57 -2.21
CA ILE A 89 -15.28 12.55 -2.60
C ILE A 89 -14.65 12.97 -3.93
N TRP A 90 -13.34 13.12 -3.93
CA TRP A 90 -12.56 13.47 -5.12
C TRP A 90 -12.08 12.20 -5.82
N LEU A 91 -12.51 11.97 -7.05
CA LEU A 91 -12.13 10.82 -7.84
C LEU A 91 -11.19 11.21 -8.97
N PRO A 92 -10.14 10.42 -9.27
CA PRO A 92 -9.44 10.52 -10.54
C PRO A 92 -10.38 10.12 -11.68
N GLY A 93 -10.25 10.75 -12.85
CA GLY A 93 -11.18 10.57 -13.97
C GLY A 93 -11.33 9.11 -14.43
N ASP A 94 -10.24 8.37 -14.50
CA ASP A 94 -10.23 6.95 -14.83
C ASP A 94 -9.98 6.12 -13.57
N SER A 95 -10.99 5.37 -13.16
CA SER A 95 -10.91 4.53 -11.95
C SER A 95 -10.55 3.09 -12.33
N THR A 96 -9.37 2.66 -11.89
CA THR A 96 -8.99 1.25 -11.93
C THR A 96 -9.64 0.49 -10.78
N SER A 97 -9.97 -0.79 -11.01
CA SER A 97 -10.44 -1.67 -9.95
C SER A 97 -9.26 -2.17 -9.08
N THR A 98 -9.53 -2.34 -7.80
CA THR A 98 -8.55 -2.84 -6.81
C THR A 98 -9.13 -4.02 -6.04
N ALA A 99 -8.35 -5.08 -5.87
CA ALA A 99 -8.74 -6.24 -5.07
C ALA A 99 -8.28 -6.02 -3.61
N TYR A 100 -9.09 -5.30 -2.83
CA TYR A 100 -8.78 -5.03 -1.42
C TYR A 100 -8.83 -6.32 -0.60
N ILE A 101 -7.90 -6.46 0.34
CA ILE A 101 -7.83 -7.60 1.27
C ILE A 101 -8.25 -7.16 2.68
N ASP A 102 -8.87 -8.07 3.42
CA ASP A 102 -9.12 -7.88 4.84
C ASP A 102 -7.81 -8.02 5.64
N THR A 103 -7.65 -7.18 6.66
CA THR A 103 -6.48 -7.23 7.53
C THR A 103 -6.39 -8.51 8.35
N GLN A 104 -7.52 -9.16 8.66
CA GLN A 104 -7.53 -10.47 9.32
C GLN A 104 -7.03 -11.57 8.39
N ASP A 105 -7.38 -11.53 7.09
CA ASP A 105 -6.88 -12.50 6.12
C ASP A 105 -5.39 -12.29 5.85
N ALA A 106 -4.93 -11.04 5.83
CA ALA A 106 -3.51 -10.75 5.80
C ALA A 106 -2.77 -11.30 7.04
N ALA A 107 -3.37 -11.19 8.23
CA ALA A 107 -2.81 -11.75 9.46
C ALA A 107 -2.76 -13.29 9.42
N LYS A 108 -3.81 -13.94 8.90
CA LYS A 108 -3.81 -15.41 8.71
C LYS A 108 -2.68 -15.84 7.77
N ALA A 109 -2.48 -15.14 6.65
CA ALA A 109 -1.38 -15.41 5.72
C ALA A 109 -0.01 -15.28 6.38
N VAL A 110 0.17 -14.32 7.30
CA VAL A 110 1.39 -14.21 8.12
C VAL A 110 1.57 -15.43 9.01
N ILE A 111 0.52 -15.84 9.73
CA ILE A 111 0.57 -17.01 10.62
C ILE A 111 0.91 -18.28 9.83
N GLU A 112 0.27 -18.53 8.70
CA GLU A 112 0.59 -19.67 7.82
C GLU A 112 2.04 -19.63 7.35
N THR A 113 2.53 -18.45 6.98
CA THR A 113 3.91 -18.26 6.55
C THR A 113 4.92 -18.53 7.67
N LEU A 114 4.59 -18.20 8.92
CA LEU A 114 5.44 -18.52 10.08
C LEU A 114 5.49 -20.02 10.37
N ASN A 115 4.40 -20.72 10.15
CA ASN A 115 4.26 -22.16 10.44
C ASN A 115 4.65 -23.07 9.27
N SER A 116 5.00 -22.52 8.10
CA SER A 116 5.29 -23.29 6.88
C SER A 116 6.44 -22.65 6.10
N ASP A 117 7.21 -23.46 5.40
CA ASP A 117 8.24 -22.97 4.47
C ASP A 117 7.73 -22.76 3.04
N THR A 118 6.43 -22.91 2.79
CA THR A 118 5.80 -22.82 1.46
C THR A 118 6.14 -21.51 0.73
N TYR A 119 6.16 -20.40 1.48
CA TYR A 119 6.42 -19.06 0.93
C TYR A 119 7.82 -18.53 1.27
N THR A 120 8.71 -19.38 1.80
CA THR A 120 10.07 -18.96 2.13
C THR A 120 10.85 -18.57 0.89
N ASN A 121 11.55 -17.45 0.96
CA ASN A 121 12.32 -16.80 -0.11
C ASN A 121 11.48 -16.53 -1.36
N ARG A 122 10.24 -16.07 -1.17
CA ARG A 122 9.31 -15.74 -2.26
C ARG A 122 8.64 -14.39 -2.04
N SER A 123 8.34 -13.74 -3.16
CA SER A 123 7.40 -12.62 -3.26
C SER A 123 6.03 -13.18 -3.66
N VAL A 124 5.00 -12.91 -2.88
CA VAL A 124 3.65 -13.46 -3.03
C VAL A 124 2.64 -12.33 -3.10
N SER A 125 1.76 -12.34 -4.11
CA SER A 125 0.65 -11.39 -4.17
C SER A 125 -0.39 -11.71 -3.09
N LEU A 126 -0.69 -10.72 -2.26
CA LEU A 126 -1.70 -10.81 -1.21
C LEU A 126 -2.84 -9.85 -1.55
N ILE A 127 -3.87 -10.38 -2.17
CA ILE A 127 -5.00 -9.63 -2.73
C ILE A 127 -6.32 -10.26 -2.30
N GLY A 128 -7.39 -9.47 -2.30
CA GLY A 128 -8.73 -9.98 -2.04
C GLY A 128 -9.32 -10.73 -3.25
N GLU A 129 -10.39 -11.45 -3.01
CA GLU A 129 -11.05 -12.29 -4.03
C GLU A 129 -11.78 -11.47 -5.10
N LYS A 130 -12.29 -10.29 -4.73
CA LYS A 130 -13.09 -9.45 -5.61
C LYS A 130 -12.40 -8.13 -5.93
N PHE A 131 -12.44 -7.75 -7.20
CA PHE A 131 -12.06 -6.42 -7.64
C PHE A 131 -13.22 -5.43 -7.44
N TRP A 132 -12.91 -4.26 -6.89
CA TRP A 132 -13.85 -3.18 -6.61
C TRP A 132 -13.40 -1.91 -7.33
N THR A 133 -14.32 -1.29 -8.05
CA THR A 133 -14.14 0.07 -8.54
C THR A 133 -14.51 1.08 -7.44
N PRO A 134 -13.96 2.31 -7.44
CA PRO A 134 -14.41 3.37 -6.54
C PRO A 134 -15.92 3.61 -6.58
N LYS A 135 -16.53 3.52 -7.77
CA LYS A 135 -17.98 3.67 -7.94
C LYS A 135 -18.77 2.60 -7.20
N GLU A 136 -18.38 1.33 -7.31
CA GLU A 136 -19.06 0.23 -6.59
C GLU A 136 -18.93 0.39 -5.07
N ILE A 137 -17.76 0.84 -4.57
CA ILE A 137 -17.56 1.10 -3.15
C ILE A 137 -18.47 2.24 -2.67
N ILE A 138 -18.52 3.35 -3.42
CA ILE A 138 -19.37 4.48 -3.09
C ILE A 138 -20.85 4.05 -3.09
N GLN A 139 -21.30 3.34 -4.11
CA GLN A 139 -22.67 2.82 -4.17
C GLN A 139 -22.99 1.90 -2.98
N LEU A 140 -22.02 1.10 -2.53
CA LEU A 140 -22.19 0.30 -1.32
C LEU A 140 -22.34 1.20 -0.07
N CYS A 141 -21.52 2.25 0.07
CA CYS A 141 -21.62 3.20 1.17
C CYS A 141 -22.97 3.95 1.16
N GLU A 142 -23.44 4.39 -0.01
CA GLU A 142 -24.76 5.03 -0.16
C GLU A 142 -25.89 4.09 0.27
N ARG A 143 -25.87 2.87 -0.23
CA ARG A 143 -26.90 1.85 0.10
C ARG A 143 -26.96 1.53 1.59
N LEU A 144 -25.78 1.39 2.24
CA LEU A 144 -25.70 1.05 3.67
C LEU A 144 -26.04 2.24 4.59
N SER A 145 -25.73 3.46 4.16
CA SER A 145 -25.96 4.67 4.97
C SER A 145 -27.31 5.33 4.70
N GLY A 146 -27.97 5.04 3.58
CA GLY A 146 -29.15 5.78 3.11
C GLY A 146 -28.85 7.22 2.66
N LYS A 147 -27.58 7.59 2.50
CA LYS A 147 -27.14 8.93 2.07
C LYS A 147 -26.61 8.90 0.65
N THR A 148 -26.64 10.05 -0.03
CA THR A 148 -26.10 10.21 -1.37
C THR A 148 -24.71 10.85 -1.30
N ALA A 149 -23.75 10.29 -2.04
CA ALA A 149 -22.38 10.79 -2.10
C ALA A 149 -22.29 12.06 -2.94
N LYS A 150 -21.48 13.02 -2.50
CA LYS A 150 -21.06 14.16 -3.30
C LYS A 150 -19.77 13.82 -4.02
N LEU A 151 -19.80 13.75 -5.35
CA LEU A 151 -18.66 13.39 -6.17
C LEU A 151 -18.10 14.59 -6.90
N SER A 152 -16.78 14.68 -6.96
CA SER A 152 -16.06 15.60 -7.83
C SER A 152 -14.94 14.84 -8.54
N TYR A 153 -14.63 15.25 -9.78
CA TYR A 153 -13.61 14.58 -10.58
C TYR A 153 -12.41 15.49 -10.75
N ILE A 154 -11.22 14.93 -10.49
CA ILE A 154 -9.97 15.61 -10.72
C ILE A 154 -9.57 15.36 -12.18
N PRO A 155 -9.44 16.39 -13.03
CA PRO A 155 -8.96 16.21 -14.39
C PRO A 155 -7.56 15.58 -14.37
N THR A 156 -7.33 14.56 -15.21
CA THR A 156 -6.04 13.87 -15.30
C THR A 156 -4.87 14.80 -15.61
N ILE A 157 -5.11 15.89 -16.34
CA ILE A 157 -4.14 16.95 -16.62
C ILE A 157 -3.64 17.62 -15.32
N ALA A 158 -4.49 17.75 -14.29
CA ALA A 158 -4.12 18.35 -13.00
C ALA A 158 -3.06 17.52 -12.25
N PHE A 159 -3.03 16.20 -12.43
CA PHE A 159 -2.00 15.35 -11.83
C PHE A 159 -0.59 15.62 -12.38
N GLY A 160 -0.47 16.02 -13.64
CA GLY A 160 0.81 16.43 -14.24
C GLY A 160 1.38 17.66 -13.56
N PHE A 161 0.55 18.68 -13.34
CA PHE A 161 0.94 19.90 -12.63
C PHE A 161 1.21 19.65 -11.14
N LEU A 162 0.40 18.82 -10.48
CA LEU A 162 0.58 18.46 -9.08
C LEU A 162 1.91 17.71 -8.86
N LYS A 163 2.27 16.78 -9.74
CA LYS A 163 3.55 16.07 -9.71
C LYS A 163 4.74 17.02 -9.83
N GLN A 164 4.63 18.04 -10.68
CA GLN A 164 5.69 19.04 -10.88
C GLN A 164 5.78 19.99 -9.68
N PHE A 165 4.66 20.35 -9.09
CA PHE A 165 4.56 21.18 -7.89
C PHE A 165 5.16 20.48 -6.66
N PHE A 166 4.83 19.22 -6.40
CA PHE A 166 5.40 18.45 -5.29
C PHE A 166 6.90 18.17 -5.45
N ARG A 167 7.39 17.95 -6.67
CA ARG A 167 8.84 17.87 -6.93
C ARG A 167 9.58 19.13 -6.55
N PHE A 168 8.96 20.30 -6.66
CA PHE A 168 9.58 21.58 -6.31
C PHE A 168 9.73 21.76 -4.79
N PHE A 169 8.83 21.18 -3.99
CA PHE A 169 8.86 21.25 -2.52
C PHE A 169 9.68 20.14 -1.86
N GLU A 170 10.00 19.04 -2.55
CA GLU A 170 10.89 17.99 -2.03
C GLU A 170 12.38 18.36 -2.09
N PHE A 171 12.72 19.45 -2.78
CA PHE A 171 14.11 19.94 -2.95
C PHE A 171 14.41 21.23 -2.15
N THR A 172 13.53 21.67 -1.29
CA THR A 172 13.76 22.77 -0.34
C THR A 172 13.59 22.27 1.10
#